data_315ef733dbcc4faad1a3970344e9f17f
#
_entry.id   315ef733dbcc4faad1a3970344e9f17f
#
_cell.length_a   1.000
_cell.length_b   1.000
_cell.length_c   1.000
_cell.angle_alpha   90.00
_cell.angle_beta   90.00
_cell.angle_gamma   90.00
#
_symmetry.space_group_name_H-M   'P 1'
#
loop_
_entity.id
_entity.type
_entity.pdbx_description
1 polymer ?
#
loop_
_entity_poly.entity_id
_entity_poly.type
_entity_poly.pdbx_seq_one_letter_code
_entity_poly.pdbx_strand_id
1 'polypeptide(L)'
;MNITNLRKEMEEELVGNILPFWLNKMTDKVNGGFYGRISGTGILMPETEKGAVLNARILWTISAAYRLLKKEEYLSAAMRAKRYVIDHFYDREFGGIYWSIDYKGHRSEEHTSELQSPS
;
A
#
# COMPACT_ATOMS: atom_id res chain seq x y z
N MET A 1 0.56 24.86 22.70
CA MET A 1 1.14 24.08 21.61
C MET A 1 1.14 24.90 20.33
N ASN A 2 2.24 24.96 19.65
CA ASN A 2 2.34 25.69 18.40
C ASN A 2 2.02 24.74 17.24
N ILE A 3 0.99 25.06 16.47
CA ILE A 3 0.54 24.25 15.35
C ILE A 3 1.63 24.11 14.27
N THR A 4 2.42 25.18 14.06
CA THR A 4 3.50 25.16 13.08
C THR A 4 4.59 24.15 13.47
N ASN A 5 4.93 24.07 14.77
CA ASN A 5 5.92 23.11 15.23
C ASN A 5 5.39 21.67 15.14
N LEU A 6 4.12 21.47 15.45
CA LEU A 6 3.50 20.16 15.34
C LEU A 6 3.50 19.68 13.88
N ARG A 7 3.14 20.56 12.96
CA ARG A 7 3.16 20.24 11.53
C ARG A 7 4.56 19.86 11.07
N LYS A 8 5.57 20.60 11.51
CA LYS A 8 6.96 20.33 11.16
C LYS A 8 7.41 18.97 11.68
N GLU A 9 7.07 18.64 12.92
CA GLU A 9 7.40 17.35 13.51
C GLU A 9 6.73 16.20 12.74
N MET A 10 5.49 16.38 12.35
CA MET A 10 4.77 15.37 11.57
C MET A 10 5.40 15.17 10.20
N GLU A 11 5.80 16.24 9.53
CA GLU A 11 6.48 16.15 8.24
C GLU A 11 7.83 15.46 8.37
N GLU A 12 8.59 15.77 9.42
CA GLU A 12 9.89 15.12 9.66
C GLU A 12 9.74 13.62 9.89
N GLU A 13 8.72 13.22 10.65
CA GLU A 13 8.45 11.80 10.87
C GLU A 13 8.00 11.11 9.58
N LEU A 14 7.16 11.76 8.80
CA LEU A 14 6.68 11.22 7.54
C LEU A 14 7.84 10.99 6.57
N VAL A 15 8.69 12.00 6.37
CA VAL A 15 9.77 11.95 5.39
C VAL A 15 10.94 11.11 5.90
N GLY A 16 11.26 11.18 7.18
CA GLY A 16 12.44 10.52 7.75
C GLY A 16 12.23 9.07 8.14
N ASN A 17 10.99 8.67 8.39
CA ASN A 17 10.73 7.34 8.94
C ASN A 17 9.62 6.59 8.20
N ILE A 18 8.43 7.15 8.12
CA ILE A 18 7.26 6.44 7.57
C ILE A 18 7.41 6.14 6.08
N LEU A 19 7.68 7.16 5.28
CA LEU A 19 7.80 6.98 3.83
C LEU A 19 8.99 6.10 3.43
N PRO A 20 10.20 6.29 4.00
CA PRO A 20 11.31 5.39 3.68
C PRO A 20 11.03 3.94 4.02
N PHE A 21 10.33 3.69 5.13
CA PHE A 21 9.96 2.33 5.51
C PHE A 21 9.13 1.66 4.42
N TRP A 22 8.08 2.31 3.95
CA TRP A 22 7.20 1.73 2.93
C TRP A 22 7.84 1.70 1.56
N LEU A 23 8.55 2.77 1.16
CA LEU A 23 9.12 2.86 -0.16
C LEU A 23 10.35 1.99 -0.36
N ASN A 24 11.16 1.81 0.68
CA ASN A 24 12.42 1.10 0.57
C ASN A 24 12.37 -0.31 1.15
N LYS A 25 11.75 -0.47 2.31
CA LYS A 25 11.75 -1.75 3.00
C LYS A 25 10.58 -2.64 2.63
N MET A 26 9.40 -2.06 2.50
CA MET A 26 8.18 -2.83 2.25
C MET A 26 7.78 -2.94 0.79
N THR A 27 8.47 -2.26 -0.10
CA THR A 27 8.20 -2.39 -1.54
C THR A 27 8.69 -3.73 -2.06
N ASP A 28 7.77 -4.49 -2.67
CA ASP A 28 8.11 -5.77 -3.27
C ASP A 28 8.59 -5.57 -4.70
N LYS A 29 9.91 -5.62 -4.88
CA LYS A 29 10.52 -5.37 -6.19
C LYS A 29 10.49 -6.58 -7.10
N VAL A 30 10.15 -7.74 -6.57
CA VAL A 30 10.11 -8.99 -7.33
C VAL A 30 8.70 -9.25 -7.88
N ASN A 31 7.69 -9.18 -7.02
CA ASN A 31 6.32 -9.52 -7.39
C ASN A 31 5.39 -8.32 -7.55
N GLY A 32 5.87 -7.12 -7.23
CA GLY A 32 5.06 -5.91 -7.30
C GLY A 32 4.31 -5.61 -6.01
N GLY A 33 3.80 -4.38 -5.90
CA GLY A 33 3.09 -3.94 -4.72
C GLY A 33 3.99 -3.80 -3.50
N PHE A 34 3.44 -4.10 -2.35
CA PHE A 34 4.15 -4.04 -1.07
C PHE A 34 4.04 -5.39 -0.37
N TYR A 35 5.05 -5.71 0.44
CA TYR A 35 5.01 -6.94 1.23
C TYR A 35 3.86 -6.89 2.22
N GLY A 36 3.21 -8.02 2.44
CA GLY A 36 2.02 -8.08 3.29
C GLY A 36 2.31 -8.06 4.77
N ARG A 37 3.53 -8.38 5.18
CA ARG A 37 3.82 -8.49 6.60
C ARG A 37 5.31 -8.39 6.92
N ILE A 38 5.58 -7.85 8.10
CA ILE A 38 6.89 -7.93 8.73
C ILE A 38 6.66 -8.47 10.15
N SER A 39 7.56 -9.32 10.64
CA SER A 39 7.40 -9.90 11.98
C SER A 39 7.66 -8.86 13.06
N GLY A 40 7.24 -9.17 14.29
CA GLY A 40 7.47 -8.29 15.43
C GLY A 40 8.95 -8.04 15.74
N THR A 41 9.83 -8.91 15.24
CA THR A 41 11.28 -8.75 15.38
C THR A 41 11.91 -8.03 14.19
N GLY A 42 11.10 -7.56 13.25
CA GLY A 42 11.60 -6.81 12.10
C GLY A 42 12.01 -7.67 10.91
N ILE A 43 11.70 -8.97 10.92
CA ILE A 43 12.02 -9.88 9.83
C ILE A 43 10.93 -9.81 8.77
N LEU A 44 11.32 -9.49 7.54
CA LEU A 44 10.40 -9.41 6.42
C LEU A 44 9.83 -10.80 6.09
N MET A 45 8.54 -10.86 5.81
CA MET A 45 7.84 -12.09 5.45
C MET A 45 7.29 -11.97 4.03
N PRO A 46 8.13 -12.18 3.01
CA PRO A 46 7.75 -11.87 1.62
C PRO A 46 6.69 -12.79 1.01
N GLU A 47 6.45 -13.95 1.60
CA GLU A 47 5.46 -14.88 1.09
C GLU A 47 4.09 -14.76 1.75
N THR A 48 3.87 -13.69 2.50
CA THR A 48 2.58 -13.40 3.11
C THR A 48 1.63 -12.76 2.09
N GLU A 49 0.36 -13.13 2.15
CA GLU A 49 -0.64 -12.52 1.27
C GLU A 49 -0.71 -11.02 1.43
N LYS A 50 -1.18 -10.34 0.38
CA LYS A 50 -1.24 -8.89 0.33
C LYS A 50 -2.70 -8.44 0.48
N GLY A 51 -2.96 -7.51 1.38
CA GLY A 51 -4.31 -7.06 1.67
C GLY A 51 -4.71 -5.79 0.92
N ALA A 52 -5.97 -5.74 0.51
CA ALA A 52 -6.50 -4.59 -0.22
C ALA A 52 -6.54 -3.33 0.63
N VAL A 53 -6.96 -3.44 1.87
CA VAL A 53 -7.06 -2.28 2.77
C VAL A 53 -5.68 -1.65 3.01
N LEU A 54 -4.69 -2.49 3.27
CA LEU A 54 -3.33 -1.98 3.51
C LEU A 54 -2.79 -1.27 2.26
N ASN A 55 -2.96 -1.89 1.08
CA ASN A 55 -2.49 -1.29 -0.16
C ASN A 55 -3.21 0.02 -0.47
N ALA A 56 -4.50 0.11 -0.19
CA ALA A 56 -5.24 1.35 -0.37
C ALA A 56 -4.74 2.45 0.58
N ARG A 57 -4.46 2.09 1.82
CA ARG A 57 -3.92 3.05 2.80
C ARG A 57 -2.54 3.55 2.42
N ILE A 58 -1.68 2.65 1.93
CA ILE A 58 -0.35 3.04 1.46
C ILE A 58 -0.46 4.00 0.28
N LEU A 59 -1.31 3.67 -0.68
CA LEU A 59 -1.54 4.52 -1.85
C LEU A 59 -2.03 5.91 -1.42
N TRP A 60 -2.99 5.98 -0.51
CA TRP A 60 -3.50 7.23 -0.01
C TRP A 60 -2.41 8.06 0.66
N THR A 61 -1.60 7.42 1.52
CA THR A 61 -0.54 8.09 2.26
C THR A 61 0.52 8.66 1.32
N ILE A 62 0.96 7.88 0.34
CA ILE A 62 1.98 8.33 -0.62
C ILE A 62 1.42 9.45 -1.50
N SER A 63 0.16 9.35 -1.91
CA SER A 63 -0.49 10.38 -2.71
C SER A 63 -0.61 11.69 -1.94
N ALA A 64 -0.96 11.62 -0.66
CA ALA A 64 -1.01 12.79 0.21
C ALA A 64 0.38 13.40 0.40
N ALA A 65 1.40 12.57 0.54
CA ALA A 65 2.78 13.03 0.65
C ALA A 65 3.21 13.77 -0.62
N TYR A 66 2.84 13.27 -1.79
CA TYR A 66 3.15 13.95 -3.04
C TYR A 66 2.46 15.32 -3.11
N ARG A 67 1.19 15.38 -2.73
CA ARG A 67 0.44 16.64 -2.74
C ARG A 67 1.07 17.69 -1.83
N LEU A 68 1.58 17.26 -0.70
CA LEU A 68 2.17 18.15 0.29
C LEU A 68 3.61 18.54 -0.05
N LEU A 69 4.42 17.58 -0.47
CA LEU A 69 5.87 17.76 -0.62
C LEU A 69 6.33 17.91 -2.06
N LYS A 70 5.52 17.54 -3.03
CA LYS A 70 5.78 17.72 -4.47
C LYS A 70 7.06 17.06 -4.98
N LYS A 71 7.46 15.94 -4.39
CA LYS A 71 8.63 15.20 -4.85
C LYS A 71 8.24 14.11 -5.85
N GLU A 72 8.98 14.04 -6.94
CA GLU A 72 8.73 13.08 -8.02
C GLU A 72 8.76 11.63 -7.56
N GLU A 73 9.60 11.30 -6.61
CA GLU A 73 9.67 9.93 -6.10
C GLU A 73 8.35 9.46 -5.48
N TYR A 74 7.61 10.38 -4.85
CA TYR A 74 6.32 10.05 -4.28
C TYR A 74 5.26 9.89 -5.36
N LEU A 75 5.33 10.69 -6.41
CA LEU A 75 4.43 10.53 -7.55
C LEU A 75 4.63 9.17 -8.23
N SER A 76 5.88 8.80 -8.49
CA SER A 76 6.20 7.52 -9.10
C SER A 76 5.73 6.36 -8.25
N ALA A 77 5.96 6.43 -6.94
CA ALA A 77 5.53 5.39 -6.01
C ALA A 77 4.00 5.31 -5.94
N ALA A 78 3.30 6.45 -5.94
CA ALA A 78 1.84 6.47 -5.92
C ALA A 78 1.26 5.86 -7.19
N MET A 79 1.83 6.18 -8.34
CA MET A 79 1.37 5.63 -9.61
C MET A 79 1.61 4.12 -9.68
N ARG A 80 2.74 3.65 -9.18
CA ARG A 80 3.05 2.23 -9.08
C ARG A 80 2.06 1.52 -8.18
N ALA A 81 1.77 2.09 -7.03
CA ALA A 81 0.81 1.52 -6.08
C ALA A 81 -0.59 1.49 -6.67
N LYS A 82 -1.00 2.56 -7.34
CA LYS A 82 -2.31 2.63 -7.99
C LYS A 82 -2.45 1.57 -9.07
N ARG A 83 -1.44 1.41 -9.90
CA ARG A 83 -1.46 0.41 -10.97
C ARG A 83 -1.57 -0.99 -10.39
N TYR A 84 -0.82 -1.26 -9.33
CA TYR A 84 -0.87 -2.57 -8.68
C TYR A 84 -2.27 -2.87 -8.12
N VAL A 85 -2.90 -1.90 -7.47
CA VAL A 85 -4.26 -2.07 -6.96
C VAL A 85 -5.24 -2.37 -8.09
N ILE A 86 -5.14 -1.62 -9.19
CA ILE A 86 -6.04 -1.83 -10.33
C ILE A 86 -5.80 -3.18 -10.98
N ASP A 87 -4.55 -3.58 -11.14
CA ASP A 87 -4.21 -4.80 -11.87
C ASP A 87 -4.47 -6.07 -11.06
N HIS A 88 -4.32 -6.02 -9.74
CA HIS A 88 -4.39 -7.22 -8.90
C HIS A 88 -5.57 -7.28 -7.95
N PHE A 89 -6.04 -6.17 -7.45
CA PHE A 89 -7.14 -6.14 -6.47
C PHE A 89 -8.49 -5.83 -7.08
N TYR A 90 -8.54 -5.15 -8.20
CA TYR A 90 -9.80 -4.76 -8.81
C TYR A 90 -10.34 -5.87 -9.71
N ASP A 91 -11.62 -6.22 -9.52
CA ASP A 91 -12.30 -7.22 -10.34
C ASP A 91 -12.99 -6.51 -11.50
N ARG A 92 -12.40 -6.58 -12.67
CA ARG A 92 -12.93 -5.89 -13.85
C ARG A 92 -14.18 -6.55 -14.41
N GLU A 93 -14.37 -7.82 -14.11
CA GLU A 93 -15.51 -8.55 -14.62
C GLU A 93 -16.77 -8.25 -13.84
N PHE A 94 -16.68 -8.24 -12.52
CA PHE A 94 -17.84 -8.05 -11.65
C PHE A 94 -17.85 -6.73 -10.90
N GLY A 95 -16.81 -5.92 -11.02
CA GLY A 95 -16.77 -4.59 -10.42
C GLY A 95 -16.49 -4.56 -8.93
N GLY A 96 -15.96 -5.62 -8.36
CA GLY A 96 -15.62 -5.66 -6.94
C GLY A 96 -14.15 -5.51 -6.69
N ILE A 97 -13.76 -5.69 -5.43
CA ILE A 97 -12.36 -5.65 -5.00
C ILE A 97 -12.08 -6.95 -4.23
N TYR A 98 -10.95 -7.58 -4.53
CA TYR A 98 -10.50 -8.74 -3.75
C TYR A 98 -9.94 -8.27 -2.41
N TRP A 99 -10.32 -8.93 -1.32
CA TRP A 99 -9.82 -8.58 0.01
C TRP A 99 -8.32 -8.81 0.13
N SER A 100 -7.84 -9.90 -0.46
CA SER A 100 -6.40 -10.19 -0.45
C SER A 100 -6.05 -11.00 -1.69
N ILE A 101 -4.76 -11.03 -1.97
CA ILE A 101 -4.16 -11.81 -3.05
C ILE A 101 -2.93 -12.49 -2.46
N ASP A 102 -2.42 -13.55 -3.14
CA ASP A 102 -1.20 -14.16 -2.66
C ASP A 102 -0.01 -13.22 -2.93
N TYR A 103 1.16 -13.58 -2.43
CA TYR A 103 2.33 -12.70 -2.53
C TYR A 103 2.79 -12.48 -3.97
N LYS A 104 2.40 -13.36 -4.89
CA LYS A 104 2.71 -13.22 -6.32
C LYS A 104 1.68 -12.39 -7.07
N GLY A 105 0.59 -12.02 -6.42
CA GLY A 105 -0.47 -11.24 -7.04
C GLY A 105 -1.61 -12.06 -7.60
N HIS A 106 -1.70 -13.34 -7.29
CA HIS A 106 -2.78 -14.19 -7.76
C HIS A 106 -4.02 -14.05 -6.89
N ARG A 107 -5.15 -13.91 -7.51
CA ARG A 107 -6.44 -13.76 -6.82
C ARG A 107 -6.99 -15.11 -6.40
N SER A 108 -7.70 -15.10 -5.27
CA SER A 108 -8.43 -16.27 -4.82
C SER A 108 -9.90 -16.13 -5.21
N GLU A 109 -10.47 -17.21 -5.74
CA GLU A 109 -11.89 -17.22 -6.09
C GLU A 109 -12.78 -17.02 -4.86
N GLU A 110 -12.33 -17.51 -3.73
CA GLU A 110 -13.06 -17.36 -2.48
C GLU A 110 -13.23 -15.90 -2.08
N HIS A 111 -12.23 -15.08 -2.34
CA HIS A 111 -12.28 -13.67 -2.01
C HIS A 111 -13.29 -12.91 -2.86
N THR A 112 -13.42 -13.30 -4.10
CA THR A 112 -14.41 -12.70 -4.99
C THR A 112 -15.81 -12.94 -4.45
N SER A 113 -16.09 -14.14 -4.01
CA SER A 113 -17.40 -14.49 -3.43
C SER A 113 -17.72 -13.65 -2.20
N GLU A 114 -16.76 -13.45 -1.33
CA GLU A 114 -16.98 -12.68 -0.11
C GLU A 114 -17.31 -11.22 -0.40
N LEU A 115 -16.62 -10.64 -1.34
CA LEU A 115 -16.84 -9.23 -1.67
C LEU A 115 -18.17 -8.99 -2.36
N GLN A 116 -18.63 -9.95 -3.14
CA GLN A 116 -19.86 -9.83 -3.89
C GLN A 116 -21.08 -10.31 -3.13
N SER A 117 -20.85 -11.01 -2.07
CA SER A 117 -21.94 -11.50 -1.25
C SER A 117 -22.65 -10.33 -0.59
N PRO A 118 -23.95 -10.16 -0.82
CA PRO A 118 -24.71 -9.13 -0.12
C PRO A 118 -24.91 -9.59 1.30
N SER A 119 -23.97 -9.35 2.06
CA SER A 119 -24.03 -9.77 3.45
C SER A 119 -24.98 -8.92 4.25
#